data_30104a37e3504308f3548e67bd0634b5
#
_entry.id   30104a37e3504308f3548e67bd0634b5
#
_cell.length_a   1.000
_cell.length_b   1.000
_cell.length_c   1.000
_cell.angle_alpha   90.00
_cell.angle_beta   90.00
_cell.angle_gamma   90.00
#
_symmetry.space_group_name_H-M   'P 1'
#
loop_
_entity.id
_entity.type
_entity.pdbx_description
1 polymer ?
#
loop_
_entity_poly.entity_id
_entity_poly.type
_entity_poly.pdbx_seq_one_letter_code
_entity_poly.pdbx_strand_id
1 'polypeptide(L)'
;MEIYYQGKDITDYVIPRLCIARDTAGARCDSLEIEFENAAGWYGWGPEEDDRILVAQDGYDTGTMYVNTVLPEDGHFRILATALPCKARRKMNRSYAGKTIEEIMQAAAMASGMDYAIFGLDGLTVIPYIQQEDEGCAAFLNRLLTLEGATLKCVNGKYTAIGLGYAQDREPHQTIELRANRSGHDYRRSGAKLHSLTVRSPYASATATDDDVPTSHISTETTEHPAMSDIQAGRWAKGLLLDTNRRCEHLKLESEFNIGFAAMTRIDVTGDTDATGEWLIEAAEHDFINKTSSALLHRCIRTIT
;
A
#
# COMPACT_ATOMS: atom_id res chain seq x y z
N MET A 1 -18.33 -16.29 6.72
CA MET A 1 -17.15 -15.60 7.29
C MET A 1 -16.56 -16.52 8.35
N GLU A 2 -15.26 -16.74 8.29
CA GLU A 2 -14.50 -17.55 9.25
C GLU A 2 -13.53 -16.62 10.01
N ILE A 3 -13.38 -16.82 11.30
CA ILE A 3 -12.53 -15.99 12.17
C ILE A 3 -11.59 -16.90 12.95
N TYR A 4 -10.29 -16.69 12.76
CA TYR A 4 -9.24 -17.43 13.45
C TYR A 4 -8.49 -16.51 14.40
N TYR A 5 -8.37 -16.93 15.66
CA TYR A 5 -7.64 -16.21 16.69
C TYR A 5 -6.57 -17.12 17.30
N GLN A 6 -5.30 -16.69 17.28
CA GLN A 6 -4.16 -17.50 17.69
C GLN A 6 -4.14 -18.91 17.05
N GLY A 7 -4.59 -18.96 15.77
CA GLY A 7 -4.68 -20.19 14.97
C GLY A 7 -5.85 -21.12 15.33
N LYS A 8 -6.76 -20.69 16.21
CA LYS A 8 -7.99 -21.44 16.53
C LYS A 8 -9.18 -20.80 15.83
N ASP A 9 -10.02 -21.62 15.23
CA ASP A 9 -11.31 -21.19 14.71
C ASP A 9 -12.22 -20.80 15.87
N ILE A 10 -12.69 -19.56 15.85
CA ILE A 10 -13.58 -18.99 16.87
C ILE A 10 -14.94 -18.57 16.28
N THR A 11 -15.20 -18.87 15.03
CA THR A 11 -16.37 -18.42 14.28
C THR A 11 -17.69 -18.67 15.05
N ASP A 12 -17.86 -19.86 15.59
CA ASP A 12 -19.09 -20.24 16.30
C ASP A 12 -19.19 -19.66 17.73
N TYR A 13 -18.12 -19.06 18.24
CA TYR A 13 -18.08 -18.55 19.62
C TYR A 13 -18.26 -17.04 19.71
N VAL A 14 -18.27 -16.33 18.57
CA VAL A 14 -18.32 -14.88 18.50
C VAL A 14 -19.45 -14.41 17.60
N ILE A 15 -19.97 -13.22 17.86
CA ILE A 15 -20.98 -12.58 17.05
C ILE A 15 -20.39 -11.26 16.54
N PRO A 16 -19.82 -11.25 15.33
CA PRO A 16 -19.24 -10.03 14.75
C PRO A 16 -20.36 -9.09 14.31
N ARG A 17 -20.25 -7.83 14.73
CA ARG A 17 -21.14 -6.73 14.38
C ARG A 17 -20.55 -5.83 13.31
N LEU A 18 -19.24 -5.65 13.35
CA LEU A 18 -18.43 -4.96 12.37
C LEU A 18 -17.25 -5.84 12.01
N CYS A 19 -16.91 -5.93 10.74
CA CYS A 19 -15.69 -6.58 10.29
C CYS A 19 -15.24 -5.95 8.98
N ILE A 20 -14.21 -5.10 9.04
CA ILE A 20 -13.67 -4.36 7.90
C ILE A 20 -12.19 -4.67 7.74
N ALA A 21 -11.82 -5.24 6.62
CA ALA A 21 -10.42 -5.39 6.22
C ALA A 21 -10.04 -4.31 5.21
N ARG A 22 -8.87 -3.71 5.41
CA ARG A 22 -8.25 -2.76 4.48
C ARG A 22 -6.96 -3.34 3.95
N ASP A 23 -6.94 -3.57 2.65
CA ASP A 23 -5.78 -4.00 1.88
C ASP A 23 -5.15 -2.77 1.24
N THR A 24 -3.90 -2.44 1.58
CA THR A 24 -3.28 -1.18 1.19
C THR A 24 -1.84 -1.37 0.70
N ALA A 25 -1.36 -0.44 -0.12
CA ALA A 25 0.05 -0.34 -0.48
C ALA A 25 0.56 1.09 -0.24
N GLY A 26 1.86 1.24 0.00
CA GLY A 26 2.49 2.52 0.23
C GLY A 26 2.66 2.87 1.71
N ALA A 27 2.21 4.07 2.10
CA ALA A 27 2.44 4.62 3.44
C ALA A 27 1.63 3.94 4.55
N ARG A 28 0.66 3.11 4.20
CA ARG A 28 -0.20 2.37 5.14
C ARG A 28 0.07 0.88 4.99
N CYS A 29 -0.11 0.13 6.07
CA CYS A 29 -0.14 -1.34 6.03
C CYS A 29 -1.58 -1.84 6.07
N ASP A 30 -1.77 -3.09 5.68
CA ASP A 30 -3.05 -3.76 5.79
C ASP A 30 -3.53 -3.74 7.24
N SER A 31 -4.85 -3.59 7.42
CA SER A 31 -5.47 -3.51 8.73
C SER A 31 -6.82 -4.21 8.76
N LEU A 32 -7.20 -4.66 9.96
CA LEU A 32 -8.47 -5.28 10.25
C LEU A 32 -9.09 -4.57 11.45
N GLU A 33 -10.35 -4.20 11.31
CA GLU A 33 -11.19 -3.71 12.40
C GLU A 33 -12.35 -4.69 12.57
N ILE A 34 -12.50 -5.24 13.77
CA ILE A 34 -13.57 -6.18 14.10
C ILE A 34 -14.19 -5.84 15.44
N GLU A 35 -15.52 -5.83 15.51
CA GLU A 35 -16.29 -5.58 16.70
C GLU A 35 -17.24 -6.74 16.98
N PHE A 36 -17.28 -7.19 18.21
CA PHE A 36 -18.09 -8.31 18.66
C PHE A 36 -19.18 -7.85 19.65
N GLU A 37 -20.41 -8.34 19.50
CA GLU A 37 -21.51 -8.07 20.43
C GLU A 37 -21.33 -8.79 21.76
N ASN A 38 -20.71 -9.96 21.75
CA ASN A 38 -20.58 -10.82 22.94
C ASN A 38 -19.31 -10.48 23.73
N ALA A 39 -19.28 -9.33 24.38
CA ALA A 39 -18.14 -8.86 25.15
C ALA A 39 -17.79 -9.79 26.35
N ALA A 40 -18.77 -10.43 26.98
CA ALA A 40 -18.55 -11.20 28.21
C ALA A 40 -17.59 -12.39 28.03
N GLY A 41 -17.62 -13.05 26.88
CA GLY A 41 -16.70 -14.15 26.57
C GLY A 41 -15.25 -13.70 26.35
N TRP A 42 -15.05 -12.49 25.85
CA TRP A 42 -13.74 -11.94 25.52
C TRP A 42 -12.92 -11.51 26.72
N TYR A 43 -13.55 -11.02 27.77
CA TYR A 43 -12.85 -10.71 29.02
C TYR A 43 -12.17 -11.94 29.63
N GLY A 44 -12.73 -13.12 29.39
CA GLY A 44 -12.10 -14.38 29.79
C GLY A 44 -10.94 -14.84 28.93
N TRP A 45 -10.83 -14.31 27.71
CA TRP A 45 -9.74 -14.63 26.77
C TRP A 45 -8.52 -13.73 26.93
N GLY A 46 -8.71 -12.48 27.39
CA GLY A 46 -7.66 -11.52 27.62
C GLY A 46 -6.79 -11.29 26.37
N PRO A 47 -7.37 -10.81 25.23
CA PRO A 47 -6.58 -10.59 24.04
C PRO A 47 -5.48 -9.55 24.30
N GLU A 48 -4.28 -9.87 23.84
CA GLU A 48 -3.08 -9.06 24.07
C GLU A 48 -2.54 -8.48 22.77
N GLU A 49 -1.68 -7.47 22.89
CA GLU A 49 -0.94 -6.91 21.75
C GLU A 49 -0.06 -8.00 21.11
N ASP A 50 -0.01 -8.03 19.78
CA ASP A 50 0.66 -9.02 18.94
C ASP A 50 -0.04 -10.39 18.86
N ASP A 51 -1.18 -10.60 19.50
CA ASP A 51 -1.99 -11.78 19.22
C ASP A 51 -2.41 -11.81 17.75
N ARG A 52 -2.42 -13.01 17.17
CA ARG A 52 -2.70 -13.18 15.75
C ARG A 52 -4.20 -13.38 15.50
N ILE A 53 -4.74 -12.63 14.55
CA ILE A 53 -6.10 -12.76 14.05
C ILE A 53 -6.09 -12.84 12.53
N LEU A 54 -7.00 -13.65 11.98
CA LEU A 54 -7.24 -13.77 10.54
C LEU A 54 -8.75 -13.89 10.31
N VAL A 55 -9.23 -13.24 9.26
CA VAL A 55 -10.62 -13.36 8.80
C VAL A 55 -10.61 -13.84 7.36
N ALA A 56 -11.46 -14.81 7.05
CA ALA A 56 -11.66 -15.31 5.69
C ALA A 56 -13.15 -15.33 5.32
N GLN A 57 -13.45 -15.03 4.06
CA GLN A 57 -14.81 -15.10 3.52
C GLN A 57 -14.79 -15.21 2.01
N ASP A 58 -15.60 -16.14 1.46
CA ASP A 58 -15.87 -16.26 0.02
C ASP A 58 -14.59 -16.32 -0.84
N GLY A 59 -13.51 -16.93 -0.34
CA GLY A 59 -12.23 -17.07 -1.03
C GLY A 59 -11.22 -15.93 -0.82
N TYR A 60 -11.60 -14.89 -0.08
CA TYR A 60 -10.68 -13.85 0.40
C TYR A 60 -10.21 -14.18 1.81
N ASP A 61 -8.94 -13.91 2.13
CA ASP A 61 -8.45 -13.89 3.50
C ASP A 61 -7.57 -12.65 3.75
N THR A 62 -7.59 -12.16 4.97
CA THR A 62 -6.82 -10.98 5.37
C THR A 62 -5.32 -11.24 5.49
N GLY A 63 -4.89 -12.51 5.43
CA GLY A 63 -3.60 -12.90 5.95
C GLY A 63 -3.52 -12.75 7.47
N THR A 64 -2.37 -13.05 8.03
CA THR A 64 -2.13 -12.90 9.46
C THR A 64 -2.05 -11.42 9.83
N MET A 65 -2.96 -10.98 10.70
CA MET A 65 -2.95 -9.66 11.32
C MET A 65 -2.54 -9.78 12.80
N TYR A 66 -1.91 -8.74 13.32
CA TYR A 66 -1.46 -8.65 14.71
C TYR A 66 -2.30 -7.64 15.46
N VAL A 67 -2.88 -8.04 16.58
CA VAL A 67 -3.67 -7.16 17.44
C VAL A 67 -2.82 -5.96 17.87
N ASN A 68 -3.30 -4.77 17.60
CA ASN A 68 -2.65 -3.51 17.95
C ASN A 68 -3.34 -2.81 19.12
N THR A 69 -4.68 -2.85 19.11
CA THR A 69 -5.48 -2.15 20.11
C THR A 69 -6.70 -2.97 20.41
N VAL A 70 -7.01 -3.04 21.68
CA VAL A 70 -8.21 -3.68 22.21
C VAL A 70 -9.04 -2.60 22.91
N LEU A 71 -10.28 -2.41 22.45
CA LEU A 71 -11.20 -1.40 22.97
C LEU A 71 -12.42 -2.10 23.56
N PRO A 72 -12.46 -2.29 24.90
CA PRO A 72 -13.67 -2.71 25.57
C PRO A 72 -14.63 -1.53 25.63
N GLU A 73 -15.81 -1.69 25.05
CA GLU A 73 -16.91 -0.72 25.09
C GLU A 73 -18.11 -1.33 25.83
N ASP A 74 -19.07 -0.52 26.21
CA ASP A 74 -20.25 -0.98 26.96
C ASP A 74 -21.09 -1.96 26.12
N GLY A 75 -21.00 -3.25 26.42
CA GLY A 75 -21.66 -4.34 25.69
C GLY A 75 -20.96 -4.80 24.41
N HIS A 76 -19.88 -4.16 23.99
CA HIS A 76 -19.14 -4.47 22.78
C HIS A 76 -17.65 -4.63 23.05
N PHE A 77 -16.96 -5.30 22.13
CA PHE A 77 -15.52 -5.48 22.19
C PHE A 77 -14.92 -5.31 20.81
N ARG A 78 -14.07 -4.31 20.65
CA ARG A 78 -13.45 -3.98 19.35
C ARG A 78 -11.97 -4.32 19.37
N ILE A 79 -11.49 -4.97 18.32
CA ILE A 79 -10.08 -5.22 18.03
C ILE A 79 -9.68 -4.43 16.78
N LEU A 80 -8.57 -3.71 16.88
CA LEU A 80 -7.85 -3.16 15.73
C LEU A 80 -6.57 -3.97 15.57
N ALA A 81 -6.39 -4.56 14.39
CA ALA A 81 -5.21 -5.35 14.05
C ALA A 81 -4.55 -4.82 12.78
N THR A 82 -3.26 -5.07 12.61
CA THR A 82 -2.48 -4.64 11.44
C THR A 82 -1.57 -5.77 10.97
N ALA A 83 -1.13 -5.71 9.70
CA ALA A 83 -0.16 -6.66 9.17
C ALA A 83 1.25 -6.53 9.79
N LEU A 84 1.48 -5.51 10.63
CA LEU A 84 2.76 -5.25 11.27
C LEU A 84 2.75 -5.65 12.75
N PRO A 85 3.60 -6.60 13.18
CA PRO A 85 3.78 -6.90 14.60
C PRO A 85 4.37 -5.69 15.35
N CYS A 86 4.22 -5.65 16.67
CA CYS A 86 4.73 -4.57 17.53
C CYS A 86 6.22 -4.28 17.29
N LYS A 87 7.02 -5.34 17.10
CA LYS A 87 8.45 -5.22 16.82
C LYS A 87 8.74 -4.42 15.53
N ALA A 88 7.89 -4.55 14.51
CA ALA A 88 8.03 -3.85 13.22
C ALA A 88 7.70 -2.36 13.31
N ARG A 89 6.93 -1.96 14.31
CA ARG A 89 6.51 -0.57 14.56
C ARG A 89 7.52 0.26 15.33
N ARG A 90 8.57 -0.37 15.89
CA ARG A 90 9.61 0.32 16.65
C ARG A 90 10.43 1.24 15.76
N LYS A 91 10.61 2.46 16.20
CA LYS A 91 11.49 3.41 15.54
C LYS A 91 12.96 3.05 15.75
N MET A 92 13.76 3.28 14.73
CA MET A 92 15.18 2.93 14.73
C MET A 92 16.01 4.02 14.06
N ASN A 93 17.30 4.06 14.44
CA ASN A 93 18.31 4.87 13.78
C ASN A 93 19.36 3.93 13.18
N ARG A 94 19.50 3.94 11.85
CA ARG A 94 20.45 3.12 11.11
C ARG A 94 20.94 3.86 9.87
N SER A 95 22.14 3.56 9.44
CA SER A 95 22.68 4.02 8.17
C SER A 95 23.07 2.82 7.30
N TYR A 96 22.83 2.95 6.01
CA TYR A 96 23.20 1.97 5.01
C TYR A 96 24.10 2.66 3.99
N ALA A 97 25.31 2.13 3.82
CA ALA A 97 26.29 2.65 2.88
C ALA A 97 26.76 1.54 1.95
N GLY A 98 26.61 1.76 0.63
CA GLY A 98 26.99 0.79 -0.40
C GLY A 98 26.22 -0.53 -0.32
N LYS A 99 24.96 -0.48 0.15
CA LYS A 99 24.10 -1.65 0.28
C LYS A 99 23.13 -1.76 -0.89
N THR A 100 22.84 -2.98 -1.32
CA THR A 100 21.79 -3.23 -2.31
C THR A 100 20.41 -3.06 -1.68
N ILE A 101 19.39 -2.81 -2.51
CA ILE A 101 17.99 -2.73 -2.08
C ILE A 101 17.60 -4.03 -1.34
N GLU A 102 18.03 -5.19 -1.87
CA GLU A 102 17.76 -6.48 -1.24
C GLU A 102 18.39 -6.59 0.14
N GLU A 103 19.66 -6.21 0.31
CA GLU A 103 20.33 -6.21 1.62
C GLU A 103 19.62 -5.28 2.63
N ILE A 104 19.12 -4.13 2.17
CA ILE A 104 18.36 -3.19 3.00
C ILE A 104 17.02 -3.79 3.40
N MET A 105 16.28 -4.39 2.44
CA MET A 105 15.00 -5.09 2.69
C MET A 105 15.19 -6.23 3.69
N GLN A 106 16.22 -7.06 3.50
CA GLN A 106 16.55 -8.15 4.40
C GLN A 106 16.86 -7.66 5.82
N ALA A 107 17.67 -6.61 5.95
CA ALA A 107 18.04 -6.05 7.25
C ALA A 107 16.82 -5.47 8.00
N ALA A 108 15.90 -4.82 7.28
CA ALA A 108 14.66 -4.30 7.84
C ALA A 108 13.70 -5.44 8.25
N ALA A 109 13.58 -6.48 7.43
CA ALA A 109 12.75 -7.66 7.71
C ALA A 109 13.25 -8.40 8.96
N MET A 110 14.54 -8.69 9.05
CA MET A 110 15.15 -9.31 10.24
C MET A 110 14.92 -8.47 11.51
N ALA A 111 15.06 -7.15 11.41
CA ALA A 111 14.83 -6.24 12.54
C ALA A 111 13.39 -6.26 13.04
N SER A 112 12.45 -6.47 12.13
CA SER A 112 11.01 -6.47 12.38
C SER A 112 10.45 -7.86 12.73
N GLY A 113 11.23 -8.93 12.55
CA GLY A 113 10.76 -10.30 12.66
C GLY A 113 9.80 -10.68 11.53
N MET A 114 10.01 -10.11 10.33
CA MET A 114 9.24 -10.36 9.11
C MET A 114 10.14 -10.97 8.03
N ASP A 115 9.52 -11.50 6.99
CA ASP A 115 10.18 -11.88 5.75
C ASP A 115 10.18 -10.71 4.75
N TYR A 116 10.77 -10.90 3.57
CA TYR A 116 10.70 -9.94 2.48
C TYR A 116 10.52 -10.61 1.12
N ALA A 117 10.02 -9.84 0.15
CA ALA A 117 9.94 -10.20 -1.27
C ALA A 117 10.12 -8.96 -2.14
N ILE A 118 10.64 -9.13 -3.36
CA ILE A 118 10.85 -8.05 -4.35
C ILE A 118 10.27 -8.49 -5.68
N PHE A 119 9.41 -7.66 -6.27
CA PHE A 119 8.80 -7.89 -7.58
C PHE A 119 8.96 -6.65 -8.46
N GLY A 120 9.47 -6.84 -9.69
CA GLY A 120 9.58 -5.78 -10.67
C GLY A 120 10.53 -4.63 -10.32
N LEU A 121 11.48 -4.89 -9.42
CA LEU A 121 12.53 -3.98 -9.02
C LEU A 121 13.85 -4.76 -8.99
N ASP A 122 14.93 -4.16 -9.47
CA ASP A 122 16.25 -4.77 -9.37
C ASP A 122 16.78 -4.67 -7.94
N GLY A 123 16.65 -5.78 -7.19
CA GLY A 123 17.14 -5.90 -5.82
C GLY A 123 18.66 -5.70 -5.68
N LEU A 124 19.45 -5.89 -6.76
CA LEU A 124 20.90 -5.68 -6.76
C LEU A 124 21.31 -4.22 -6.96
N THR A 125 20.35 -3.32 -7.22
CA THR A 125 20.61 -1.87 -7.28
C THR A 125 21.26 -1.39 -6.00
N VAL A 126 22.49 -0.86 -6.12
CA VAL A 126 23.25 -0.34 -4.98
C VAL A 126 22.76 1.05 -4.61
N ILE A 127 22.50 1.22 -3.33
CA ILE A 127 22.22 2.52 -2.69
C ILE A 127 23.53 3.00 -2.04
N PRO A 128 24.20 4.04 -2.57
CA PRO A 128 25.48 4.52 -2.04
C PRO A 128 25.38 4.92 -0.57
N TYR A 129 24.29 5.64 -0.20
CA TYR A 129 24.01 6.00 1.18
C TYR A 129 22.52 6.31 1.36
N ILE A 130 21.94 5.80 2.44
CA ILE A 130 20.62 6.20 2.94
C ILE A 130 20.54 5.99 4.44
N GLN A 131 19.78 6.85 5.11
CA GLN A 131 19.61 6.83 6.56
C GLN A 131 18.15 6.56 6.93
N GLN A 132 17.95 5.68 7.89
CA GLN A 132 16.74 5.53 8.67
C GLN A 132 16.90 6.34 9.95
N GLU A 133 16.06 7.35 10.18
CA GLU A 133 16.20 8.28 11.30
C GLU A 133 14.87 8.43 12.03
N ASP A 134 14.82 7.94 13.26
CA ASP A 134 13.62 7.93 14.13
C ASP A 134 12.34 7.48 13.45
N GLU A 135 12.45 6.51 12.55
CA GLU A 135 11.32 5.95 11.79
C GLU A 135 11.26 4.43 11.89
N GLY A 136 10.05 3.86 11.77
CA GLY A 136 9.85 2.41 11.69
C GLY A 136 10.34 1.84 10.37
N CYS A 137 10.65 0.54 10.34
CA CYS A 137 11.17 -0.11 9.15
C CYS A 137 10.23 0.01 7.93
N ALA A 138 8.91 -0.10 8.12
CA ALA A 138 7.95 0.04 7.03
C ALA A 138 7.96 1.47 6.43
N ALA A 139 8.00 2.51 7.26
CA ALA A 139 8.06 3.90 6.80
C ALA A 139 9.35 4.18 6.02
N PHE A 140 10.48 3.72 6.56
CA PHE A 140 11.78 3.81 5.90
C PHE A 140 11.81 3.11 4.54
N LEU A 141 11.35 1.85 4.50
CA LEU A 141 11.29 1.09 3.25
C LEU A 141 10.36 1.74 2.24
N ASN A 142 9.18 2.22 2.66
CA ASN A 142 8.26 2.90 1.75
C ASN A 142 8.91 4.15 1.15
N ARG A 143 9.60 4.95 1.95
CA ARG A 143 10.33 6.14 1.47
C ARG A 143 11.43 5.77 0.46
N LEU A 144 12.25 4.75 0.74
CA LEU A 144 13.27 4.27 -0.19
C LEU A 144 12.63 3.78 -1.50
N LEU A 145 11.61 2.94 -1.39
CA LEU A 145 10.96 2.33 -2.56
C LEU A 145 10.25 3.37 -3.43
N THR A 146 9.62 4.39 -2.83
CA THR A 146 9.04 5.51 -3.59
C THR A 146 10.09 6.23 -4.43
N LEU A 147 11.29 6.48 -3.89
CA LEU A 147 12.40 7.05 -4.65
C LEU A 147 12.82 6.15 -5.83
N GLU A 148 12.76 4.86 -5.68
CA GLU A 148 13.12 3.88 -6.73
C GLU A 148 11.93 3.51 -7.66
N GLY A 149 10.81 4.24 -7.62
CA GLY A 149 9.64 3.98 -8.46
C GLY A 149 8.87 2.71 -8.11
N ALA A 150 8.92 2.34 -6.84
CA ALA A 150 8.24 1.18 -6.29
C ALA A 150 7.39 1.56 -5.08
N THR A 151 6.61 0.62 -4.58
CA THR A 151 5.81 0.77 -3.36
C THR A 151 6.03 -0.39 -2.41
N LEU A 152 5.75 -0.17 -1.14
CA LEU A 152 5.77 -1.21 -0.12
C LEU A 152 4.36 -1.77 0.09
N LYS A 153 4.22 -3.10 0.17
CA LYS A 153 3.05 -3.77 0.71
C LYS A 153 3.46 -4.61 1.92
N CYS A 154 2.73 -4.45 3.03
CA CYS A 154 2.95 -5.23 4.25
C CYS A 154 1.79 -6.21 4.39
N VAL A 155 2.02 -7.48 4.13
CA VAL A 155 0.99 -8.52 4.15
C VAL A 155 1.58 -9.85 4.59
N ASN A 156 0.83 -10.59 5.38
CA ASN A 156 1.15 -11.97 5.77
C ASN A 156 2.59 -12.17 6.29
N GLY A 157 3.01 -11.26 7.19
CA GLY A 157 4.34 -11.30 7.79
C GLY A 157 5.50 -10.93 6.87
N LYS A 158 5.24 -10.24 5.74
CA LYS A 158 6.26 -9.88 4.75
C LYS A 158 6.24 -8.39 4.40
N TYR A 159 7.42 -7.85 4.19
CA TYR A 159 7.66 -6.62 3.43
C TYR A 159 7.80 -6.97 1.96
N THR A 160 6.85 -6.54 1.14
CA THR A 160 6.87 -6.80 -0.30
C THR A 160 7.12 -5.50 -1.05
N ALA A 161 8.27 -5.39 -1.71
CA ALA A 161 8.55 -4.30 -2.64
C ALA A 161 7.96 -4.63 -4.00
N ILE A 162 7.18 -3.71 -4.56
CA ILE A 162 6.53 -3.88 -5.86
C ILE A 162 6.86 -2.68 -6.74
N GLY A 163 7.57 -2.90 -7.83
CA GLY A 163 7.83 -1.89 -8.85
C GLY A 163 6.52 -1.41 -9.49
N LEU A 164 6.29 -0.09 -9.55
CA LEU A 164 5.06 0.46 -10.09
C LEU A 164 4.90 0.11 -11.58
N GLY A 165 5.98 0.21 -12.37
CA GLY A 165 5.96 -0.23 -13.77
C GLY A 165 5.56 -1.68 -13.93
N TYR A 166 6.17 -2.56 -13.15
CA TYR A 166 5.83 -4.00 -13.15
C TYR A 166 4.34 -4.23 -12.86
N ALA A 167 3.79 -3.57 -11.84
CA ALA A 167 2.39 -3.72 -11.48
C ALA A 167 1.44 -3.21 -12.58
N GLN A 168 1.80 -2.09 -13.23
CA GLN A 168 1.04 -1.50 -14.33
C GLN A 168 1.09 -2.34 -15.62
N ASP A 169 2.18 -3.09 -15.85
CA ASP A 169 2.38 -3.89 -17.07
C ASP A 169 1.76 -5.29 -16.97
N ARG A 170 1.27 -5.69 -15.80
CA ARG A 170 0.56 -6.96 -15.66
C ARG A 170 -0.77 -6.93 -16.40
N GLU A 171 -1.24 -8.10 -16.81
CA GLU A 171 -2.59 -8.27 -17.34
C GLU A 171 -3.63 -7.78 -16.33
N PRO A 172 -4.70 -7.12 -16.77
CA PRO A 172 -5.76 -6.68 -15.86
C PRO A 172 -6.41 -7.90 -15.19
N HIS A 173 -6.57 -7.82 -13.88
CA HIS A 173 -7.24 -8.87 -13.13
C HIS A 173 -8.72 -8.97 -13.53
N GLN A 174 -9.33 -7.83 -13.82
CA GLN A 174 -10.71 -7.73 -14.29
C GLN A 174 -10.92 -6.43 -15.09
N THR A 175 -11.97 -6.43 -15.91
CA THR A 175 -12.48 -5.24 -16.58
C THR A 175 -13.81 -4.85 -15.94
N ILE A 176 -13.94 -3.58 -15.55
CA ILE A 176 -15.15 -3.02 -14.93
C ILE A 176 -15.81 -2.05 -15.90
N GLU A 177 -17.05 -2.32 -16.25
CA GLU A 177 -17.88 -1.42 -17.05
C GLU A 177 -18.61 -0.43 -16.14
N LEU A 178 -18.22 0.84 -16.20
CA LEU A 178 -18.94 1.92 -15.54
C LEU A 178 -20.11 2.40 -16.42
N ARG A 179 -21.22 2.77 -15.76
CA ARG A 179 -22.32 3.40 -16.46
C ARG A 179 -22.46 4.82 -15.97
N ALA A 180 -22.39 5.76 -16.90
CA ALA A 180 -22.58 7.18 -16.61
C ALA A 180 -23.85 7.41 -15.77
N ASN A 181 -23.76 8.26 -14.77
CA ASN A 181 -24.86 8.64 -13.85
C ASN A 181 -25.41 7.52 -12.95
N ARG A 182 -24.66 6.44 -12.69
CA ARG A 182 -25.02 5.47 -11.63
C ARG A 182 -24.15 5.65 -10.40
N SER A 183 -24.73 5.43 -9.22
CA SER A 183 -23.98 5.29 -7.96
C SER A 183 -23.00 4.12 -8.05
N GLY A 184 -21.84 4.24 -7.41
CA GLY A 184 -20.84 3.17 -7.31
C GLY A 184 -19.45 3.56 -7.81
N HIS A 185 -19.28 4.78 -8.38
CA HIS A 185 -17.95 5.31 -8.68
C HIS A 185 -17.87 6.83 -8.48
N ASP A 186 -16.68 7.31 -8.16
CA ASP A 186 -16.35 8.74 -8.04
C ASP A 186 -14.98 8.96 -8.70
N TYR A 187 -14.99 9.57 -9.89
CA TYR A 187 -13.77 9.97 -10.60
C TYR A 187 -13.40 11.39 -10.23
N ARG A 188 -12.15 11.60 -9.88
CA ARG A 188 -11.61 12.93 -9.59
C ARG A 188 -10.27 13.11 -10.28
N ARG A 189 -10.12 14.30 -10.82
CA ARG A 189 -8.84 14.83 -11.29
C ARG A 189 -8.49 16.01 -10.42
N SER A 190 -7.42 15.88 -9.62
CA SER A 190 -6.96 16.93 -8.71
C SER A 190 -5.54 17.33 -9.01
N GLY A 191 -5.29 18.63 -9.00
CA GLY A 191 -3.97 19.17 -9.26
C GLY A 191 -3.55 19.15 -10.74
N ALA A 192 -2.42 19.78 -11.02
CA ALA A 192 -1.75 19.70 -12.30
C ALA A 192 -0.66 18.63 -12.25
N LYS A 193 -0.62 17.75 -13.25
CA LYS A 193 0.52 16.85 -13.42
C LYS A 193 1.79 17.68 -13.65
N LEU A 194 2.89 17.21 -13.10
CA LEU A 194 4.20 17.81 -13.36
C LEU A 194 4.71 17.36 -14.73
N HIS A 195 5.17 18.31 -15.53
CA HIS A 195 5.90 18.00 -16.75
C HIS A 195 7.30 17.44 -16.44
N SER A 196 7.96 17.97 -15.41
CA SER A 196 9.27 17.49 -15.00
C SER A 196 9.50 17.61 -13.51
N LEU A 197 10.37 16.73 -12.99
CA LEU A 197 10.85 16.77 -11.62
C LEU A 197 12.37 16.60 -11.62
N THR A 198 13.06 17.50 -10.89
CA THR A 198 14.52 17.47 -10.73
C THR A 198 14.85 17.06 -9.32
N VAL A 199 15.65 16.01 -9.17
CA VAL A 199 16.31 15.66 -7.90
C VAL A 199 17.68 16.32 -7.88
N ARG A 200 17.97 17.05 -6.79
CA ARG A 200 19.24 17.75 -6.59
C ARG A 200 19.87 17.37 -5.27
N SER A 201 21.16 17.24 -5.26
CA SER A 201 22.02 17.14 -4.08
C SER A 201 23.30 17.95 -4.30
N PRO A 202 24.17 18.08 -3.28
CA PRO A 202 25.51 18.64 -3.46
C PRO A 202 26.39 17.87 -4.45
N TYR A 203 26.06 16.60 -4.72
CA TYR A 203 26.91 15.68 -5.50
C TYR A 203 26.31 15.30 -6.85
N ALA A 204 25.01 15.54 -7.06
CA ALA A 204 24.31 15.04 -8.22
C ALA A 204 23.05 15.87 -8.55
N SER A 205 22.68 15.91 -9.81
CA SER A 205 21.41 16.50 -10.25
C SER A 205 20.93 15.80 -11.52
N ALA A 206 19.67 15.37 -11.52
CA ALA A 206 19.05 14.83 -12.73
C ALA A 206 17.55 15.16 -12.76
N THR A 207 17.00 15.26 -13.97
CA THR A 207 15.61 15.61 -14.23
C THR A 207 14.95 14.45 -14.97
N ALA A 208 13.74 14.07 -14.54
CA ALA A 208 12.83 13.21 -15.28
C ALA A 208 11.72 14.04 -15.91
N THR A 209 11.15 13.56 -17.03
CA THR A 209 10.05 14.22 -17.74
C THR A 209 8.88 13.27 -17.96
N ASP A 210 7.67 13.82 -18.00
CA ASP A 210 6.45 13.09 -18.38
C ASP A 210 5.99 13.63 -19.75
N ASP A 211 6.17 12.84 -20.79
CA ASP A 211 5.95 13.23 -22.17
C ASP A 211 4.46 13.47 -22.50
N ASP A 212 3.55 12.94 -21.68
CA ASP A 212 2.10 13.16 -21.84
C ASP A 212 1.63 14.50 -21.25
N VAL A 213 2.47 15.19 -20.48
CA VAL A 213 2.12 16.50 -19.92
C VAL A 213 2.53 17.60 -20.88
N PRO A 214 1.57 18.38 -21.44
CA PRO A 214 1.88 19.43 -22.39
C PRO A 214 2.82 20.49 -21.81
N THR A 215 3.83 20.89 -22.56
CA THR A 215 4.78 21.94 -22.18
C THR A 215 4.16 23.33 -22.03
N SER A 216 2.94 23.53 -22.53
CA SER A 216 2.15 24.77 -22.35
C SER A 216 1.67 24.95 -20.89
N HIS A 217 1.65 23.89 -20.11
CA HIS A 217 1.34 23.88 -18.68
C HIS A 217 2.59 23.50 -17.90
N ILE A 218 3.68 24.25 -18.03
CA ILE A 218 4.96 23.95 -17.42
C ILE A 218 4.82 24.01 -15.90
N SER A 219 4.52 22.87 -15.32
CA SER A 219 4.71 22.64 -13.89
C SER A 219 5.98 21.83 -13.73
N THR A 220 6.98 22.43 -13.11
CA THR A 220 8.26 21.80 -12.82
C THR A 220 8.52 21.88 -11.34
N GLU A 221 9.09 20.82 -10.76
CA GLU A 221 9.45 20.79 -9.36
C GLU A 221 10.93 20.44 -9.21
N THR A 222 11.58 21.01 -8.21
CA THR A 222 12.93 20.62 -7.79
C THR A 222 12.87 20.22 -6.34
N THR A 223 13.34 19.02 -6.04
CA THR A 223 13.39 18.49 -4.68
C THR A 223 14.81 18.11 -4.30
N GLU A 224 15.15 18.25 -3.00
CA GLU A 224 16.46 17.91 -2.50
C GLU A 224 16.43 16.52 -1.86
N HIS A 225 17.22 15.61 -2.41
CA HIS A 225 17.46 14.27 -1.88
C HIS A 225 18.96 13.95 -1.92
N PRO A 226 19.49 13.22 -0.97
CA PRO A 226 20.95 12.97 -0.85
C PRO A 226 21.46 11.96 -1.87
N ALA A 227 21.17 12.16 -3.16
CA ALA A 227 21.71 11.35 -4.23
C ALA A 227 23.22 11.56 -4.36
N MET A 228 23.96 10.47 -4.51
CA MET A 228 25.42 10.47 -4.59
C MET A 228 25.96 10.36 -6.03
N SER A 229 25.07 10.22 -7.01
CA SER A 229 25.42 10.20 -8.44
C SER A 229 24.22 10.63 -9.28
N ASP A 230 24.48 11.14 -10.50
CA ASP A 230 23.44 11.52 -11.45
C ASP A 230 22.56 10.34 -11.86
N ILE A 231 23.11 9.13 -11.92
CA ILE A 231 22.36 7.90 -12.20
C ILE A 231 21.32 7.66 -11.09
N GLN A 232 21.72 7.81 -9.82
CA GLN A 232 20.81 7.67 -8.68
C GLN A 232 19.77 8.80 -8.68
N ALA A 233 20.21 10.05 -8.89
CA ALA A 233 19.31 11.20 -8.97
C ALA A 233 18.26 11.02 -10.07
N GLY A 234 18.65 10.47 -11.24
CA GLY A 234 17.73 10.18 -12.35
C GLY A 234 16.69 9.11 -12.01
N ARG A 235 17.10 8.01 -11.38
CA ARG A 235 16.13 7.00 -10.89
C ARG A 235 15.14 7.60 -9.90
N TRP A 236 15.63 8.39 -8.93
CA TRP A 236 14.81 9.03 -7.92
C TRP A 236 13.88 10.11 -8.50
N ALA A 237 14.34 10.86 -9.49
CA ALA A 237 13.50 11.82 -10.20
C ALA A 237 12.33 11.11 -10.91
N LYS A 238 12.61 9.99 -11.60
CA LYS A 238 11.58 9.16 -12.25
C LYS A 238 10.59 8.57 -11.24
N GLY A 239 11.06 8.00 -10.14
CA GLY A 239 10.21 7.43 -9.11
C GLY A 239 9.28 8.46 -8.48
N LEU A 240 9.80 9.62 -8.11
CA LEU A 240 9.03 10.72 -7.52
C LEU A 240 8.03 11.33 -8.51
N LEU A 241 8.44 11.54 -9.76
CA LEU A 241 7.54 12.06 -10.79
C LEU A 241 6.38 11.10 -11.06
N LEU A 242 6.66 9.79 -11.12
CA LEU A 242 5.64 8.75 -11.26
C LEU A 242 4.67 8.76 -10.08
N ASP A 243 5.18 8.78 -8.85
CA ASP A 243 4.32 8.80 -7.65
C ASP A 243 3.47 10.07 -7.56
N THR A 244 4.01 11.23 -7.94
CA THR A 244 3.28 12.50 -7.97
C THR A 244 2.19 12.48 -9.02
N ASN A 245 2.53 12.16 -10.27
CA ASN A 245 1.60 12.29 -11.39
C ASN A 245 0.47 11.26 -11.36
N ARG A 246 0.73 10.00 -10.93
CA ARG A 246 -0.31 8.99 -10.80
C ARG A 246 -1.40 9.40 -9.80
N ARG A 247 -1.05 10.16 -8.77
CA ARG A 247 -2.00 10.63 -7.73
C ARG A 247 -2.86 11.81 -8.17
N CYS A 248 -2.56 12.43 -9.31
CA CYS A 248 -3.38 13.51 -9.86
C CYS A 248 -4.74 13.05 -10.38
N GLU A 249 -4.87 11.76 -10.71
CA GLU A 249 -6.13 11.15 -11.09
C GLU A 249 -6.44 9.96 -10.20
N HIS A 250 -7.61 9.95 -9.60
CA HIS A 250 -8.08 8.84 -8.81
C HIS A 250 -9.53 8.49 -9.11
N LEU A 251 -9.84 7.22 -8.95
CA LEU A 251 -11.15 6.64 -9.11
C LEU A 251 -11.49 5.84 -7.86
N LYS A 252 -12.62 6.15 -7.24
CA LYS A 252 -13.19 5.33 -6.17
C LYS A 252 -14.28 4.45 -6.77
N LEU A 253 -14.21 3.15 -6.54
CA LEU A 253 -15.22 2.16 -6.91
C LEU A 253 -15.88 1.58 -5.67
N GLU A 254 -17.18 1.31 -5.77
CA GLU A 254 -17.95 0.59 -4.76
C GLU A 254 -18.72 -0.55 -5.46
N SER A 255 -18.73 -1.73 -4.86
CA SER A 255 -19.40 -2.92 -5.42
C SER A 255 -19.91 -3.85 -4.32
N GLU A 256 -20.66 -4.85 -4.70
CA GLU A 256 -20.82 -6.06 -3.89
C GLU A 256 -19.44 -6.66 -3.61
N PHE A 257 -19.37 -7.56 -2.63
CA PHE A 257 -18.10 -8.16 -2.19
C PHE A 257 -17.28 -8.70 -3.37
N ASN A 258 -16.11 -8.12 -3.61
CA ASN A 258 -15.27 -8.38 -4.77
C ASN A 258 -13.82 -8.67 -4.34
N ILE A 259 -13.47 -9.95 -4.35
CA ILE A 259 -12.11 -10.42 -4.00
C ILE A 259 -11.02 -9.94 -4.98
N GLY A 260 -11.40 -9.48 -6.16
CA GLY A 260 -10.48 -8.90 -7.14
C GLY A 260 -10.01 -7.48 -6.79
N PHE A 261 -10.62 -6.87 -5.76
CA PHE A 261 -10.11 -5.60 -5.23
C PHE A 261 -9.00 -5.87 -4.24
N ALA A 262 -7.78 -5.88 -4.74
CA ALA A 262 -6.57 -6.03 -3.92
C ALA A 262 -5.55 -4.96 -4.30
N ALA A 263 -4.83 -4.41 -3.32
CA ALA A 263 -3.82 -3.38 -3.57
C ALA A 263 -2.73 -3.90 -4.52
N MET A 264 -2.29 -3.05 -5.42
CA MET A 264 -1.34 -3.31 -6.50
C MET A 264 -1.86 -4.26 -7.60
N THR A 265 -3.18 -4.45 -7.68
CA THR A 265 -3.83 -5.14 -8.79
C THR A 265 -4.24 -4.15 -9.87
N ARG A 266 -3.93 -4.46 -11.14
CA ARG A 266 -4.38 -3.67 -12.30
C ARG A 266 -5.82 -4.02 -12.65
N ILE A 267 -6.61 -2.98 -12.93
CA ILE A 267 -8.00 -3.07 -13.42
C ILE A 267 -8.13 -2.20 -14.67
N ASP A 268 -8.86 -2.70 -15.66
CA ASP A 268 -9.28 -1.91 -16.81
C ASP A 268 -10.73 -1.42 -16.60
N VAL A 269 -10.96 -0.14 -16.86
CA VAL A 269 -12.27 0.51 -16.71
C VAL A 269 -12.77 0.96 -18.06
N THR A 270 -14.04 0.70 -18.34
CA THR A 270 -14.74 1.08 -19.59
C THR A 270 -16.08 1.73 -19.28
N GLY A 271 -16.74 2.33 -20.29
CA GLY A 271 -18.12 2.81 -20.21
C GLY A 271 -18.34 4.23 -19.70
N ASP A 272 -17.32 4.87 -19.13
CA ASP A 272 -17.30 6.29 -18.75
C ASP A 272 -16.19 7.00 -19.51
N THR A 273 -16.45 8.19 -20.09
CA THR A 273 -15.48 8.88 -20.94
C THR A 273 -14.23 9.32 -20.19
N ASP A 274 -14.36 9.80 -18.96
CA ASP A 274 -13.25 10.35 -18.19
C ASP A 274 -12.52 9.26 -17.39
N ALA A 275 -13.28 8.29 -16.86
CA ALA A 275 -12.74 7.20 -16.07
C ALA A 275 -12.23 6.01 -16.91
N THR A 276 -12.56 5.93 -18.20
CA THR A 276 -12.08 4.84 -19.09
C THR A 276 -10.55 4.79 -19.13
N GLY A 277 -9.99 3.58 -19.00
CA GLY A 277 -8.55 3.33 -19.10
C GLY A 277 -8.02 2.36 -18.05
N GLU A 278 -6.72 2.36 -17.87
CA GLU A 278 -5.98 1.44 -17.02
C GLU A 278 -5.73 2.06 -15.64
N TRP A 279 -6.04 1.28 -14.61
CA TRP A 279 -5.97 1.72 -13.23
C TRP A 279 -5.26 0.70 -12.35
N LEU A 280 -4.51 1.20 -11.37
CA LEU A 280 -3.86 0.39 -10.34
C LEU A 280 -4.53 0.67 -8.99
N ILE A 281 -4.97 -0.37 -8.30
CA ILE A 281 -5.56 -0.26 -6.96
C ILE A 281 -4.45 0.12 -5.97
N GLU A 282 -4.62 1.21 -5.22
CA GLU A 282 -3.75 1.58 -4.11
C GLU A 282 -4.29 1.05 -2.77
N ALA A 283 -5.61 1.07 -2.62
CA ALA A 283 -6.26 0.58 -1.41
C ALA A 283 -7.61 -0.06 -1.75
N ALA A 284 -7.92 -1.15 -1.09
CA ALA A 284 -9.23 -1.78 -1.09
C ALA A 284 -9.75 -1.91 0.34
N GLU A 285 -11.06 -1.82 0.51
CA GLU A 285 -11.74 -2.05 1.76
C GLU A 285 -12.84 -3.10 1.55
N HIS A 286 -12.89 -4.09 2.41
CA HIS A 286 -13.87 -5.17 2.38
C HIS A 286 -14.66 -5.17 3.68
N ASP A 287 -15.97 -4.90 3.59
CA ASP A 287 -16.92 -5.05 4.70
C ASP A 287 -17.54 -6.44 4.62
N PHE A 288 -17.12 -7.32 5.54
CA PHE A 288 -17.58 -8.71 5.57
C PHE A 288 -19.02 -8.85 6.07
N ILE A 289 -19.51 -7.89 6.86
CA ILE A 289 -20.87 -7.93 7.40
C ILE A 289 -21.86 -7.48 6.34
N ASN A 290 -21.60 -6.34 5.71
CA ASN A 290 -22.48 -5.79 4.66
C ASN A 290 -22.24 -6.41 3.28
N LYS A 291 -21.20 -7.25 3.14
CA LYS A 291 -20.80 -7.89 1.88
C LYS A 291 -20.58 -6.86 0.76
N THR A 292 -19.83 -5.82 1.06
CA THR A 292 -19.46 -4.78 0.11
C THR A 292 -17.95 -4.62 0.02
N SER A 293 -17.49 -4.12 -1.12
CA SER A 293 -16.09 -3.77 -1.33
C SER A 293 -15.98 -2.39 -1.94
N SER A 294 -14.96 -1.64 -1.53
CA SER A 294 -14.58 -0.41 -2.20
C SER A 294 -13.10 -0.43 -2.55
N ALA A 295 -12.73 0.28 -3.62
CA ALA A 295 -11.35 0.40 -4.04
C ALA A 295 -11.03 1.86 -4.39
N LEU A 296 -9.82 2.31 -4.02
CA LEU A 296 -9.21 3.55 -4.45
C LEU A 296 -8.12 3.22 -5.46
N LEU A 297 -8.25 3.78 -6.66
CA LEU A 297 -7.37 3.51 -7.78
C LEU A 297 -6.70 4.78 -8.27
N HIS A 298 -5.49 4.64 -8.79
CA HIS A 298 -4.75 5.68 -9.48
C HIS A 298 -4.49 5.28 -10.93
N ARG A 299 -4.44 6.28 -11.82
CA ARG A 299 -4.18 6.08 -13.26
C ARG A 299 -2.82 5.45 -13.49
N CYS A 300 -2.74 4.44 -14.36
CA CYS A 300 -1.46 3.93 -14.84
C CYS A 300 -0.76 4.97 -15.73
N ILE A 301 0.55 5.17 -15.52
CA ILE A 301 1.39 6.12 -16.26
C ILE A 301 2.64 5.40 -16.73
N ARG A 302 2.94 5.49 -18.05
CA ARG A 302 4.11 4.84 -18.67
C ARG A 302 5.00 5.78 -19.46
N THR A 303 4.73 7.09 -19.39
CA THR A 303 5.32 8.13 -20.26
C THR A 303 6.49 8.88 -19.61
N ILE A 304 6.95 8.40 -18.44
CA ILE A 304 8.04 9.06 -17.72
C ILE A 304 9.40 8.54 -18.23
N THR A 305 10.22 9.49 -18.69
CA THR A 305 11.54 9.26 -19.28
C THR A 305 12.69 9.87 -18.47
#